data_29216e784d8a5ddd2b36b5d646c56a23
#
_entry.id   29216e784d8a5ddd2b36b5d646c56a23
#
_cell.length_a   1.000
_cell.length_b   1.000
_cell.length_c   1.000
_cell.angle_alpha   90.00
_cell.angle_beta   90.00
_cell.angle_gamma   90.00
#
_symmetry.space_group_name_H-M   'P 1'
#
loop_
_entity.id
_entity.type
_entity.pdbx_description
1 polymer ?
#
loop_
_entity_poly.entity_id
_entity_poly.type
_entity_poly.pdbx_seq_one_letter_code
_entity_poly.pdbx_strand_id
1 'polypeptide(L)'
;GQFETYLGVDNEADLMTAVHGCWASLWATRALRYMGSHDVDPATTAMAVLVQPLVDARAAGGALSQTPEGGILLTATWGLGSAIAQGEVVPDRFLLSRDGALVGVEPGRKDRRVRCVPGAGPKPQAVPPELVGAPCLDEAQAVALGWMVLRAEAVLGGPVELEWALG
;
A
#
# COMPACT_ATOMS: atom_id res chain seq x y z
N GLY A 1 -1.13 8.75 5.03
CA GLY A 1 -2.17 8.46 5.96
C GLY A 1 -2.39 9.50 7.04
N GLN A 2 -3.54 9.44 7.69
CA GLN A 2 -3.89 10.34 8.80
C GLN A 2 -3.10 10.02 10.06
N PHE A 3 -2.84 8.73 10.29
CA PHE A 3 -2.25 8.21 11.51
C PHE A 3 -0.90 7.54 11.25
N GLU A 4 -0.15 7.23 12.31
CA GLU A 4 1.12 6.55 12.21
C GLU A 4 0.95 5.04 11.98
N THR A 5 1.90 4.46 11.24
CA THR A 5 2.06 3.04 11.03
C THR A 5 3.49 2.65 11.37
N TYR A 6 3.65 1.57 12.12
CA TYR A 6 4.95 1.03 12.52
C TYR A 6 5.19 -0.30 11.80
N LEU A 7 6.33 -0.42 11.15
CA LEU A 7 6.75 -1.60 10.40
C LEU A 7 8.00 -2.21 11.02
N GLY A 8 8.15 -3.54 10.95
CA GLY A 8 9.31 -4.23 11.47
C GLY A 8 9.37 -4.25 13.00
N VAL A 9 8.24 -4.45 13.63
CA VAL A 9 8.11 -4.64 15.07
C VAL A 9 8.47 -6.10 15.38
N ASP A 10 9.59 -6.32 16.08
CA ASP A 10 10.19 -7.65 16.23
C ASP A 10 10.02 -8.25 17.64
N ASN A 11 9.59 -7.45 18.61
CA ASN A 11 9.45 -7.89 20.01
C ASN A 11 8.27 -7.20 20.72
N GLU A 12 7.92 -7.70 21.91
CA GLU A 12 6.79 -7.21 22.69
C GLU A 12 6.96 -5.75 23.16
N ALA A 13 8.16 -5.33 23.54
CA ALA A 13 8.40 -3.96 24.00
C ALA A 13 8.21 -2.96 22.85
N ASP A 14 8.69 -3.30 21.65
CA ASP A 14 8.50 -2.48 20.46
C ASP A 14 7.03 -2.49 20.02
N LEU A 15 6.32 -3.61 20.19
CA LEU A 15 4.89 -3.69 19.91
C LEU A 15 4.10 -2.71 20.80
N MET A 16 4.37 -2.71 22.11
CA MET A 16 3.70 -1.79 23.02
C MET A 16 4.01 -0.34 22.69
N THR A 17 5.26 -0.03 22.34
CA THR A 17 5.69 1.30 21.88
C THR A 17 4.96 1.71 20.60
N ALA A 18 4.85 0.80 19.63
CA ALA A 18 4.16 1.04 18.37
C ALA A 18 2.66 1.29 18.58
N VAL A 19 1.99 0.49 19.42
CA VAL A 19 0.57 0.65 19.75
C VAL A 19 0.33 2.02 20.41
N HIS A 20 1.14 2.39 21.39
CA HIS A 20 1.05 3.71 22.02
C HIS A 20 1.32 4.85 21.03
N GLY A 21 2.28 4.66 20.12
CA GLY A 21 2.58 5.62 19.05
C GLY A 21 1.41 5.78 18.06
N CYS A 22 0.75 4.68 17.69
CA CYS A 22 -0.47 4.74 16.88
C CYS A 22 -1.55 5.57 17.60
N TRP A 23 -1.84 5.29 18.88
CA TRP A 23 -2.83 6.06 19.64
C TRP A 23 -2.43 7.53 19.80
N ALA A 24 -1.16 7.81 20.07
CA ALA A 24 -0.66 9.20 20.16
C ALA A 24 -0.83 9.96 18.85
N SER A 25 -0.77 9.27 17.70
CA SER A 25 -0.94 9.89 16.39
C SER A 25 -2.35 10.46 16.15
N LEU A 26 -3.35 10.03 16.93
CA LEU A 26 -4.71 10.62 16.94
C LEU A 26 -4.65 12.12 17.29
N TRP A 27 -3.68 12.53 18.10
CA TRP A 27 -3.50 13.91 18.57
C TRP A 27 -2.48 14.70 17.73
N ALA A 28 -1.96 14.12 16.64
CA ALA A 28 -1.09 14.83 15.73
C ALA A 28 -1.83 15.99 15.04
N THR A 29 -1.12 17.07 14.76
CA THR A 29 -1.72 18.29 14.14
C THR A 29 -2.51 17.98 12.87
N ARG A 30 -2.00 17.06 12.03
CA ARG A 30 -2.70 16.65 10.79
C ARG A 30 -4.02 15.95 11.08
N ALA A 31 -4.06 15.07 12.10
CA ALA A 31 -5.27 14.34 12.49
C ALA A 31 -6.31 15.31 13.08
N LEU A 32 -5.89 16.20 13.98
CA LEU A 32 -6.78 17.22 14.57
C LEU A 32 -7.34 18.18 13.53
N ARG A 33 -6.55 18.58 12.52
CA ARG A 33 -7.05 19.40 11.41
C ARG A 33 -8.09 18.66 10.56
N TYR A 34 -7.84 17.39 10.27
CA TYR A 34 -8.80 16.56 9.55
C TYR A 34 -10.11 16.42 10.31
N MET A 35 -10.05 16.10 11.61
CA MET A 35 -11.23 16.00 12.47
C MET A 35 -12.01 17.31 12.51
N GLY A 36 -11.32 18.45 12.67
CA GLY A 36 -11.95 19.76 12.67
C GLY A 36 -12.63 20.14 11.34
N SER A 37 -12.12 19.62 10.19
CA SER A 37 -12.76 19.85 8.89
C SER A 37 -13.92 18.90 8.59
N HIS A 38 -14.14 17.88 9.42
CA HIS A 38 -15.20 16.87 9.27
C HIS A 38 -16.14 16.81 10.48
N ASP A 39 -16.11 17.84 11.35
CA ASP A 39 -16.94 17.93 12.56
C ASP A 39 -16.84 16.70 13.48
N VAL A 40 -15.64 16.10 13.55
CA VAL A 40 -15.33 14.99 14.46
C VAL A 40 -14.72 15.53 15.75
N ASP A 41 -15.34 15.26 16.88
CA ASP A 41 -14.83 15.66 18.19
C ASP A 41 -13.69 14.71 18.64
N PRO A 42 -12.44 15.22 18.78
CA PRO A 42 -11.32 14.40 19.22
C PRO A 42 -11.53 13.78 20.62
N ALA A 43 -12.28 14.46 21.51
CA ALA A 43 -12.49 13.99 22.88
C ALA A 43 -13.35 12.72 22.96
N THR A 44 -14.18 12.47 21.95
CA THR A 44 -15.06 11.30 21.87
C THR A 44 -14.57 10.25 20.87
N THR A 45 -13.43 10.52 20.21
CA THR A 45 -12.89 9.62 19.17
C THR A 45 -11.98 8.56 19.79
N ALA A 46 -12.19 7.30 19.39
CA ALA A 46 -11.33 6.17 19.72
C ALA A 46 -10.65 5.63 18.46
N MET A 47 -9.45 5.06 18.62
CA MET A 47 -8.69 4.44 17.54
C MET A 47 -8.46 2.96 17.81
N ALA A 48 -8.88 2.12 16.89
CA ALA A 48 -8.45 0.73 16.84
C ALA A 48 -7.08 0.63 16.16
N VAL A 49 -6.25 -0.30 16.63
CA VAL A 49 -4.94 -0.62 16.04
C VAL A 49 -5.01 -2.01 15.43
N LEU A 50 -4.69 -2.12 14.14
CA LEU A 50 -4.55 -3.40 13.46
C LEU A 50 -3.09 -3.86 13.58
N VAL A 51 -2.90 -5.06 14.11
CA VAL A 51 -1.59 -5.74 14.17
C VAL A 51 -1.65 -6.95 13.24
N GLN A 52 -0.71 -7.03 12.31
CA GLN A 52 -0.67 -8.11 11.33
C GLN A 52 0.77 -8.48 10.98
N PRO A 53 1.02 -9.73 10.53
CA PRO A 53 2.34 -10.11 10.02
C PRO A 53 2.78 -9.21 8.88
N LEU A 54 4.04 -8.78 8.92
CA LEU A 54 4.63 -8.02 7.83
C LEU A 54 5.06 -8.96 6.71
N VAL A 55 4.58 -8.72 5.51
CA VAL A 55 5.02 -9.44 4.30
C VAL A 55 6.40 -8.91 3.90
N ASP A 56 7.41 -9.81 3.71
CA ASP A 56 8.67 -9.43 3.05
C ASP A 56 8.42 -9.24 1.56
N ALA A 57 7.90 -8.08 1.23
CA ALA A 57 7.38 -7.81 -0.09
C ALA A 57 8.49 -7.78 -1.14
N ARG A 58 8.37 -8.65 -2.17
CA ARG A 58 9.11 -8.54 -3.42
C ARG A 58 8.58 -7.36 -4.24
N ALA A 59 7.26 -7.21 -4.28
CA ALA A 59 6.55 -6.12 -4.92
C ALA A 59 5.31 -5.73 -4.11
N ALA A 60 4.92 -4.47 -4.17
CA ALA A 60 3.70 -3.96 -3.53
C ALA A 60 3.12 -2.80 -4.32
N GLY A 61 1.88 -2.47 -4.06
CA GLY A 61 1.24 -1.33 -4.72
C GLY A 61 -0.21 -1.13 -4.33
N GLY A 62 -0.90 -0.35 -5.15
CA GLY A 62 -2.32 -0.08 -5.02
C GLY A 62 -3.14 -0.72 -6.13
N ALA A 63 -4.43 -0.74 -5.95
CA ALA A 63 -5.39 -1.20 -6.95
C ALA A 63 -6.69 -0.38 -6.87
N LEU A 64 -7.20 0.01 -8.03
CA LEU A 64 -8.53 0.57 -8.19
C LEU A 64 -9.39 -0.45 -8.91
N SER A 65 -10.52 -0.82 -8.31
CA SER A 65 -11.43 -1.76 -8.95
C SER A 65 -12.17 -1.17 -10.15
N GLN A 66 -12.26 0.16 -10.21
CA GLN A 66 -12.91 0.86 -11.30
C GLN A 66 -12.16 2.14 -11.65
N THR A 67 -11.75 2.28 -12.91
CA THR A 67 -11.23 3.53 -13.49
C THR A 67 -12.34 4.28 -14.20
N PRO A 68 -12.15 5.58 -14.53
CA PRO A 68 -13.13 6.33 -15.36
C PRO A 68 -13.44 5.65 -16.71
N GLU A 69 -12.47 4.91 -17.26
CA GLU A 69 -12.60 4.17 -18.51
C GLU A 69 -13.29 2.80 -18.34
N GLY A 70 -13.65 2.44 -17.10
CA GLY A 70 -14.39 1.22 -16.77
C GLY A 70 -13.53 -0.03 -16.57
N GLY A 71 -12.21 0.10 -16.49
CA GLY A 71 -11.27 -1.00 -16.22
C GLY A 71 -10.83 -1.10 -14.77
N ILE A 72 -9.89 -2.00 -14.50
CA ILE A 72 -9.16 -2.13 -13.24
C ILE A 72 -7.76 -1.57 -13.45
N LEU A 73 -7.25 -0.81 -12.50
CA LEU A 73 -5.87 -0.32 -12.49
C LEU A 73 -5.13 -0.93 -11.30
N LEU A 74 -4.00 -1.59 -11.59
CA LEU A 74 -3.02 -1.94 -10.56
C LEU A 74 -1.79 -1.04 -10.72
N THR A 75 -1.25 -0.56 -9.60
CA THR A 75 0.06 0.07 -9.55
C THR A 75 1.03 -0.84 -8.82
N ALA A 76 2.32 -0.84 -9.20
CA ALA A 76 3.32 -1.72 -8.61
C ALA A 76 4.68 -1.05 -8.46
N THR A 77 5.38 -1.37 -7.37
CA THR A 77 6.80 -1.05 -7.17
C THR A 77 7.52 -2.23 -6.52
N TRP A 78 8.85 -2.23 -6.59
CA TRP A 78 9.68 -3.20 -5.87
C TRP A 78 9.67 -2.92 -4.37
N GLY A 79 9.63 -3.98 -3.55
CA GLY A 79 9.61 -3.87 -2.10
C GLY A 79 8.27 -3.37 -1.55
N LEU A 80 8.32 -2.61 -0.46
CA LEU A 80 7.14 -2.04 0.20
C LEU A 80 6.54 -0.87 -0.59
N GLY A 81 5.22 -0.71 -0.54
CA GLY A 81 4.46 0.33 -1.25
C GLY A 81 4.72 1.78 -0.80
N SER A 82 5.47 1.99 0.28
CA SER A 82 5.76 3.33 0.82
C SER A 82 6.47 4.25 -0.19
N ALA A 83 7.29 3.70 -1.09
CA ALA A 83 7.96 4.48 -2.13
C ALA A 83 6.98 5.12 -3.12
N ILE A 84 5.85 4.46 -3.41
CA ILE A 84 4.76 5.04 -4.22
C ILE A 84 4.05 6.13 -3.43
N ALA A 85 3.67 5.85 -2.18
CA ALA A 85 2.94 6.79 -1.34
C ALA A 85 3.72 8.10 -1.09
N GLN A 86 5.05 8.05 -1.09
CA GLN A 86 5.94 9.20 -0.92
C GLN A 86 6.33 9.88 -2.24
N GLY A 87 5.90 9.33 -3.38
CA GLY A 87 6.24 9.89 -4.69
C GLY A 87 7.72 9.73 -5.08
N GLU A 88 8.41 8.77 -4.49
CA GLU A 88 9.86 8.56 -4.70
C GLU A 88 10.17 7.79 -5.99
N VAL A 89 9.18 7.09 -6.56
CA VAL A 89 9.30 6.29 -7.77
C VAL A 89 8.09 6.52 -8.68
N VAL A 90 8.27 6.26 -9.97
CA VAL A 90 7.16 6.11 -10.92
C VAL A 90 6.78 4.65 -10.96
N PRO A 91 5.60 4.24 -10.45
CA PRO A 91 5.20 2.85 -10.42
C PRO A 91 4.87 2.30 -11.82
N ASP A 92 4.91 0.98 -11.95
CA ASP A 92 4.27 0.30 -13.07
C ASP A 92 2.75 0.49 -12.99
N ARG A 93 2.10 0.48 -14.15
CA ARG A 93 0.66 0.47 -14.28
C ARG A 93 0.23 -0.75 -15.10
N PHE A 94 -0.69 -1.53 -14.55
CA PHE A 94 -1.30 -2.68 -15.21
C PHE A 94 -2.78 -2.37 -15.37
N LEU A 95 -3.25 -2.35 -16.60
CA LEU A 95 -4.65 -2.12 -16.95
C LEU A 95 -5.31 -3.45 -17.27
N LEU A 96 -6.40 -3.75 -16.56
CA LEU A 96 -7.19 -4.96 -16.80
C LEU A 96 -8.63 -4.58 -17.14
N SER A 97 -9.24 -5.37 -17.98
CA SER A 97 -10.68 -5.30 -18.24
C SER A 97 -11.49 -5.90 -17.09
N ARG A 98 -12.78 -5.63 -17.07
CA ARG A 98 -13.70 -6.13 -16.03
C ARG A 98 -13.93 -7.65 -16.07
N ASP A 99 -13.56 -8.31 -17.14
CA ASP A 99 -13.53 -9.78 -17.27
C ASP A 99 -12.18 -10.39 -16.83
N GLY A 100 -11.27 -9.56 -16.29
CA GLY A 100 -10.01 -9.97 -15.71
C GLY A 100 -8.85 -10.12 -16.69
N ALA A 101 -9.02 -9.78 -17.97
CA ALA A 101 -7.93 -9.86 -18.94
C ALA A 101 -6.97 -8.67 -18.80
N LEU A 102 -5.66 -8.92 -18.93
CA LEU A 102 -4.64 -7.86 -18.98
C LEU A 102 -4.73 -7.14 -20.34
N VAL A 103 -5.02 -5.84 -20.31
CA VAL A 103 -5.18 -5.00 -21.51
C VAL A 103 -3.90 -4.24 -21.85
N GLY A 104 -3.14 -3.83 -20.84
CA GLY A 104 -1.93 -3.06 -21.05
C GLY A 104 -1.00 -3.03 -19.84
N VAL A 105 0.29 -2.85 -20.11
CA VAL A 105 1.32 -2.67 -19.10
C VAL A 105 2.13 -1.44 -19.47
N GLU A 106 2.23 -0.50 -18.54
CA GLU A 106 3.05 0.70 -18.63
C GLU A 106 4.16 0.60 -17.56
N PRO A 107 5.36 0.14 -17.90
CA PRO A 107 6.45 0.05 -16.93
C PRO A 107 6.85 1.44 -16.44
N GLY A 108 6.98 1.58 -15.13
CA GLY A 108 7.46 2.79 -14.49
C GLY A 108 8.98 2.83 -14.35
N ARG A 109 9.47 3.85 -13.63
CA ARG A 109 10.88 3.96 -13.24
C ARG A 109 11.01 3.81 -11.74
N LYS A 110 11.62 2.72 -11.29
CA LYS A 110 11.72 2.28 -9.91
C LYS A 110 13.17 2.06 -9.51
N ASP A 111 13.96 3.14 -9.42
CA ASP A 111 15.40 3.10 -9.13
C ASP A 111 15.70 2.85 -7.64
N ARG A 112 14.70 2.90 -6.78
CA ARG A 112 14.78 2.57 -5.35
C ARG A 112 13.62 1.70 -4.90
N ARG A 113 13.84 0.98 -3.82
CA ARG A 113 12.82 0.20 -3.11
C ARG A 113 12.99 0.37 -1.61
N VAL A 114 11.95 0.10 -0.85
CA VAL A 114 12.00 0.02 0.61
C VAL A 114 11.82 -1.44 1.02
N ARG A 115 12.69 -1.96 1.87
CA ARG A 115 12.55 -3.28 2.50
C ARG A 115 12.63 -3.15 4.01
N CYS A 116 11.92 -4.01 4.72
CA CYS A 116 12.08 -4.13 6.16
C CYS A 116 13.33 -4.95 6.47
N VAL A 117 14.21 -4.39 7.30
CA VAL A 117 15.41 -5.07 7.78
C VAL A 117 15.17 -5.46 9.24
N PRO A 118 15.30 -6.74 9.62
CA PRO A 118 15.12 -7.17 10.99
C PRO A 118 15.94 -6.31 11.97
N GLY A 119 15.31 -5.86 13.06
CA GLY A 119 15.91 -4.99 14.08
C GLY A 119 16.23 -3.57 13.64
N ALA A 120 15.99 -3.18 12.38
CA ALA A 120 16.32 -1.86 11.86
C ALA A 120 15.15 -1.18 11.13
N GLY A 121 14.02 -1.89 10.96
CA GLY A 121 12.82 -1.38 10.32
C GLY A 121 12.97 -1.14 8.80
N PRO A 122 12.09 -0.29 8.21
CA PRO A 122 12.12 -0.02 6.79
C PRO A 122 13.38 0.76 6.39
N LYS A 123 14.08 0.26 5.36
CA LYS A 123 15.31 0.86 4.81
C LYS A 123 15.20 1.01 3.30
N PRO A 124 15.58 2.19 2.76
CA PRO A 124 15.69 2.38 1.32
C PRO A 124 16.92 1.62 0.77
N GLN A 125 16.77 1.05 -0.39
CA GLN A 125 17.81 0.32 -1.14
C GLN A 125 17.72 0.69 -2.62
N ALA A 126 18.85 0.74 -3.31
CA ALA A 126 18.87 0.86 -4.76
C ALA A 126 18.32 -0.41 -5.40
N VAL A 127 17.60 -0.25 -6.50
CA VAL A 127 17.15 -1.36 -7.35
C VAL A 127 18.25 -1.65 -8.37
N PRO A 128 18.58 -2.92 -8.65
CA PRO A 128 19.50 -3.30 -9.71
C PRO A 128 19.12 -2.63 -11.05
N PRO A 129 20.08 -2.14 -11.85
CA PRO A 129 19.80 -1.36 -13.05
C PRO A 129 18.86 -2.05 -14.04
N GLU A 130 18.97 -3.38 -14.17
CA GLU A 130 18.12 -4.20 -15.04
C GLU A 130 16.66 -4.27 -14.59
N LEU A 131 16.37 -4.01 -13.33
CA LEU A 131 15.02 -4.03 -12.76
C LEU A 131 14.37 -2.64 -12.68
N VAL A 132 15.12 -1.58 -12.89
CA VAL A 132 14.59 -0.20 -12.76
C VAL A 132 13.38 0.05 -13.63
N GLY A 133 13.42 -0.40 -14.89
CA GLY A 133 12.33 -0.29 -15.85
C GLY A 133 11.58 -1.61 -16.12
N ALA A 134 11.93 -2.69 -15.41
CA ALA A 134 11.25 -3.97 -15.60
C ALA A 134 9.92 -4.00 -14.83
N PRO A 135 8.84 -4.58 -15.39
CA PRO A 135 7.58 -4.76 -14.66
C PRO A 135 7.78 -5.57 -13.37
N CYS A 136 7.15 -5.13 -12.28
CA CYS A 136 7.22 -5.82 -10.98
C CYS A 136 6.37 -7.09 -10.91
N LEU A 137 5.38 -7.22 -11.80
CA LEU A 137 4.48 -8.36 -11.91
C LEU A 137 4.58 -8.97 -13.31
N ASP A 138 4.46 -10.27 -13.40
CA ASP A 138 4.14 -10.95 -14.65
C ASP A 138 2.61 -10.90 -14.92
N GLU A 139 2.20 -11.35 -16.11
CA GLU A 139 0.80 -11.36 -16.54
C GLU A 139 -0.09 -12.19 -15.59
N ALA A 140 0.38 -13.37 -15.19
CA ALA A 140 -0.40 -14.26 -14.33
C ALA A 140 -0.63 -13.64 -12.95
N GLN A 141 0.38 -12.96 -12.41
CA GLN A 141 0.29 -12.24 -11.13
C GLN A 141 -0.66 -11.04 -11.24
N ALA A 142 -0.57 -10.26 -12.32
CA ALA A 142 -1.47 -9.12 -12.54
C ALA A 142 -2.92 -9.58 -12.66
N VAL A 143 -3.18 -10.63 -13.41
CA VAL A 143 -4.53 -11.23 -13.58
C VAL A 143 -5.06 -11.77 -12.25
N ALA A 144 -4.23 -12.50 -11.49
CA ALA A 144 -4.63 -13.01 -10.17
C ALA A 144 -5.00 -11.88 -9.19
N LEU A 145 -4.22 -10.81 -9.15
CA LEU A 145 -4.53 -9.62 -8.37
C LEU A 145 -5.83 -8.94 -8.85
N GLY A 146 -6.03 -8.82 -10.16
CA GLY A 146 -7.26 -8.27 -10.72
C GLY A 146 -8.51 -9.02 -10.25
N TRP A 147 -8.47 -10.35 -10.23
CA TRP A 147 -9.56 -11.17 -9.69
C TRP A 147 -9.78 -10.96 -8.19
N MET A 148 -8.70 -10.78 -7.40
CA MET A 148 -8.83 -10.44 -5.97
C MET A 148 -9.51 -9.09 -5.76
N VAL A 149 -9.18 -8.09 -6.58
CA VAL A 149 -9.80 -6.76 -6.56
C VAL A 149 -11.29 -6.84 -6.87
N LEU A 150 -11.67 -7.57 -7.92
CA LEU A 150 -13.08 -7.79 -8.28
C LEU A 150 -13.87 -8.51 -7.17
N ARG A 151 -13.23 -9.50 -6.54
CA ARG A 151 -13.83 -10.20 -5.41
C ARG A 151 -14.03 -9.27 -4.21
N ALA A 152 -13.08 -8.41 -3.90
CA ALA A 152 -13.22 -7.43 -2.83
C ALA A 152 -14.37 -6.42 -3.12
N GLU A 153 -14.45 -5.92 -4.36
CA GLU A 153 -15.56 -5.06 -4.81
C GLU A 153 -16.91 -5.76 -4.62
N ALA A 154 -17.01 -7.03 -5.01
CA ALA A 154 -18.25 -7.80 -4.87
C ALA A 154 -18.66 -7.99 -3.40
N VAL A 155 -17.69 -8.22 -2.49
CA VAL A 155 -17.94 -8.38 -1.06
C VAL A 155 -18.36 -7.06 -0.41
N LEU A 156 -17.74 -5.94 -0.81
CA LEU A 156 -18.00 -4.62 -0.24
C LEU A 156 -19.20 -3.89 -0.89
N GLY A 157 -19.69 -4.40 -2.02
CA GLY A 157 -20.88 -3.90 -2.68
C GLY A 157 -20.68 -2.61 -3.49
N GLY A 158 -19.46 -2.26 -3.87
CA GLY A 158 -19.16 -1.08 -4.66
C GLY A 158 -17.68 -0.93 -5.00
N PRO A 159 -17.29 0.08 -5.81
CA PRO A 159 -15.90 0.33 -6.17
C PRO A 159 -14.98 0.43 -4.95
N VAL A 160 -13.81 -0.16 -5.05
CA VAL A 160 -12.82 -0.21 -3.96
C VAL A 160 -11.46 0.27 -4.42
N GLU A 161 -10.74 0.86 -3.48
CA GLU A 161 -9.31 1.08 -3.53
C GLU A 161 -8.63 0.16 -2.53
N LEU A 162 -7.61 -0.58 -2.96
CA LEU A 162 -6.90 -1.57 -2.17
C LEU A 162 -5.41 -1.32 -2.22
N GLU A 163 -4.72 -1.70 -1.15
CA GLU A 163 -3.28 -1.88 -1.12
C GLU A 163 -2.96 -3.36 -1.09
N TRP A 164 -1.87 -3.76 -1.74
CA TRP A 164 -1.46 -5.15 -1.82
C TRP A 164 0.06 -5.30 -1.68
N ALA A 165 0.49 -6.46 -1.21
CA ALA A 165 1.89 -6.86 -1.14
C ALA A 165 2.04 -8.32 -1.57
N LEU A 166 3.08 -8.60 -2.35
CA LEU A 166 3.45 -9.93 -2.87
C LEU A 166 4.84 -10.30 -2.32
N GLY A 167 4.90 -11.38 -1.55
CA GLY A 167 6.13 -11.97 -1.03
C GLY A 167 6.72 -13.06 -1.91
#